data_50fe9c8935f54e93217b1d6dbc6e7d68
#
_entry.id   50fe9c8935f54e93217b1d6dbc6e7d68
#
_cell.length_a   1.000
_cell.length_b   1.000
_cell.length_c   1.000
_cell.angle_alpha   90.00
_cell.angle_beta   90.00
_cell.angle_gamma   90.00
#
_symmetry.space_group_name_H-M   'P 1'
#
loop_
_entity.id
_entity.type
_entity.pdbx_description
1 polymer ?
#
loop_
_entity_poly.entity_id
_entity_poly.type
_entity_poly.pdbx_seq_one_letter_code
_entity_poly.pdbx_strand_id
1 'polypeptide(L)'
;ITPVIAEACELVDKRATALALKDQTERLRGAGAELSQLRLEEPITSSQLEGANTTTLVARKMLETGRSPRTEDEHMIAGNARLMAEIPHLLAEPLTPALIRQLHAIGMGGINDAKYRPGEFRETDDVVIADYDGNIVHQPPAAALLPERLEKVCQWLNSHEGYIHPLVRACILHFMLAHEHPFRDGNG
;
A
#
# COMPACT_ATOMS: atom_id res chain seq x y z
N ILE A 1 -11.46 -20.67 -7.63
CA ILE A 1 -10.26 -20.66 -6.73
C ILE A 1 -9.59 -22.02 -6.88
N THR A 2 -8.29 -22.04 -7.19
CA THR A 2 -7.51 -23.27 -7.27
C THR A 2 -7.26 -23.87 -5.88
N PRO A 3 -6.98 -25.19 -5.74
CA PRO A 3 -6.63 -25.79 -4.45
C PRO A 3 -5.49 -25.07 -3.73
N VAL A 4 -4.46 -24.65 -4.45
CA VAL A 4 -3.31 -23.90 -3.90
C VAL A 4 -3.74 -22.57 -3.27
N ILE A 5 -4.63 -21.83 -3.92
CA ILE A 5 -5.17 -20.59 -3.36
C ILE A 5 -6.02 -20.88 -2.12
N ALA A 6 -6.81 -21.94 -2.12
CA ALA A 6 -7.61 -22.33 -0.96
C ALA A 6 -6.72 -22.68 0.25
N GLU A 7 -5.66 -23.46 0.03
CA GLU A 7 -4.67 -23.78 1.08
C GLU A 7 -3.96 -22.53 1.61
N ALA A 8 -3.60 -21.59 0.74
CA ALA A 8 -2.99 -20.32 1.14
C ALA A 8 -3.94 -19.49 2.01
N CYS A 9 -5.22 -19.40 1.64
CA CYS A 9 -6.23 -18.71 2.43
C CYS A 9 -6.40 -19.35 3.83
N GLU A 10 -6.50 -20.68 3.89
CA GLU A 10 -6.61 -21.41 5.16
C GLU A 10 -5.38 -21.22 6.05
N LEU A 11 -4.16 -21.21 5.47
CA LEU A 11 -2.92 -20.98 6.19
C LEU A 11 -2.88 -19.56 6.78
N VAL A 12 -3.30 -18.55 5.99
CA VAL A 12 -3.37 -17.15 6.44
C VAL A 12 -4.36 -17.01 7.58
N ASP A 13 -5.55 -17.59 7.46
CA ASP A 13 -6.57 -17.53 8.51
C ASP A 13 -6.10 -18.15 9.82
N LYS A 14 -5.47 -19.31 9.75
CA LYS A 14 -4.88 -19.98 10.93
C LYS A 14 -3.82 -19.11 11.59
N ARG A 15 -2.91 -18.51 10.81
CA ARG A 15 -1.83 -17.68 11.32
C ARG A 15 -2.33 -16.34 11.84
N ALA A 16 -3.24 -15.69 11.14
CA ALA A 16 -3.84 -14.42 11.56
C ALA A 16 -4.61 -14.58 12.87
N THR A 17 -5.38 -15.67 13.02
CA THR A 17 -6.10 -15.97 14.27
C THR A 17 -5.11 -16.22 15.41
N ALA A 18 -4.06 -17.00 15.19
CA ALA A 18 -3.04 -17.27 16.21
C ALA A 18 -2.30 -15.98 16.63
N LEU A 19 -1.98 -15.10 15.67
CA LEU A 19 -1.33 -13.81 15.93
C LEU A 19 -2.26 -12.86 16.70
N ALA A 20 -3.53 -12.79 16.33
CA ALA A 20 -4.53 -11.96 17.03
C ALA A 20 -4.73 -12.41 18.48
N LEU A 21 -4.79 -13.72 18.73
CA LEU A 21 -4.88 -14.28 20.09
C LEU A 21 -3.61 -13.99 20.90
N LYS A 22 -2.42 -14.11 20.28
CA LYS A 22 -1.16 -13.78 20.92
C LYS A 22 -1.09 -12.29 21.28
N ASP A 23 -1.43 -11.39 20.34
CA ASP A 23 -1.46 -9.93 20.57
C ASP A 23 -2.40 -9.56 21.72
N GLN A 24 -3.60 -10.14 21.76
CA GLN A 24 -4.54 -9.90 22.85
C GLN A 24 -3.98 -10.35 24.21
N THR A 25 -3.30 -11.51 24.23
CA THR A 25 -2.68 -12.04 25.44
C THR A 25 -1.49 -11.18 25.87
N GLU A 26 -0.68 -10.68 24.93
CA GLU A 26 0.47 -9.84 25.21
C GLU A 26 0.11 -8.43 25.64
N ARG A 27 -0.96 -7.84 25.08
CA ARG A 27 -1.52 -6.56 25.54
C ARG A 27 -1.97 -6.65 27.00
N LEU A 28 -2.57 -7.76 27.37
CA LEU A 28 -2.96 -8.03 28.77
C LEU A 28 -1.74 -8.20 29.70
N ARG A 29 -0.58 -8.60 29.15
CA ARG A 29 0.70 -8.77 29.88
C ARG A 29 1.65 -7.58 29.77
N GLY A 30 1.29 -6.53 29.00
CA GLY A 30 2.15 -5.36 28.79
C GLY A 30 3.31 -5.56 27.82
N ALA A 31 3.29 -6.62 27.00
CA ALA A 31 4.37 -6.96 26.07
C ALA A 31 3.94 -6.78 24.60
N GLY A 32 4.04 -5.58 24.08
CA GLY A 32 3.67 -5.26 22.68
C GLY A 32 4.84 -5.20 21.67
N ALA A 33 5.98 -5.86 21.94
CA ALA A 33 7.21 -5.61 21.18
C ALA A 33 7.25 -6.26 19.77
N GLU A 34 6.68 -7.44 19.54
CA GLU A 34 6.77 -8.13 18.24
C GLU A 34 5.91 -7.48 17.15
N LEU A 35 4.71 -7.03 17.48
CA LEU A 35 3.83 -6.32 16.52
C LEU A 35 4.36 -4.94 16.16
N SER A 36 5.08 -4.27 17.09
CA SER A 36 5.73 -3.01 16.78
C SER A 36 6.89 -3.19 15.80
N GLN A 37 7.61 -4.32 15.83
CA GLN A 37 8.66 -4.61 14.85
C GLN A 37 8.09 -4.84 13.45
N LEU A 38 7.02 -5.64 13.30
CA LEU A 38 6.36 -5.86 12.00
C LEU A 38 5.82 -4.55 11.40
N ARG A 39 5.30 -3.65 12.22
CA ARG A 39 4.83 -2.32 11.78
C ARG A 39 5.94 -1.41 11.29
N LEU A 40 7.18 -1.64 11.67
CA LEU A 40 8.34 -0.90 11.17
C LEU A 40 8.96 -1.56 9.92
N GLU A 41 8.91 -2.89 9.82
CA GLU A 41 9.54 -3.60 8.71
C GLU A 41 8.79 -3.44 7.39
N GLU A 42 7.47 -3.54 7.43
CA GLU A 42 6.64 -3.44 6.21
C GLU A 42 6.83 -2.13 5.44
N PRO A 43 6.71 -0.93 6.05
CA PRO A 43 6.92 0.31 5.31
C PRO A 43 8.35 0.45 4.77
N ILE A 44 9.35 -0.14 5.44
CA ILE A 44 10.74 -0.11 4.97
C ILE A 44 10.90 -1.02 3.76
N THR A 45 10.52 -2.30 3.88
CA THR A 45 10.73 -3.29 2.82
C THR A 45 9.88 -3.02 1.60
N SER A 46 8.63 -2.60 1.78
CA SER A 46 7.74 -2.20 0.69
C SER A 46 8.31 -1.01 -0.10
N SER A 47 8.76 0.05 0.61
CA SER A 47 9.37 1.20 -0.07
C SER A 47 10.69 0.84 -0.77
N GLN A 48 11.48 -0.10 -0.23
CA GLN A 48 12.69 -0.58 -0.89
C GLN A 48 12.38 -1.38 -2.16
N LEU A 49 11.30 -2.17 -2.17
CA LEU A 49 10.83 -2.86 -3.38
C LEU A 49 10.41 -1.87 -4.48
N GLU A 50 9.85 -0.72 -4.08
CA GLU A 50 9.48 0.38 -4.98
C GLU A 50 10.67 1.30 -5.34
N GLY A 51 11.88 0.94 -4.94
CA GLY A 51 13.11 1.62 -5.36
C GLY A 51 13.72 2.59 -4.36
N ALA A 52 13.18 2.74 -3.14
CA ALA A 52 13.82 3.55 -2.10
C ALA A 52 15.19 2.98 -1.70
N ASN A 53 16.24 3.75 -1.94
CA ASN A 53 17.64 3.31 -1.81
C ASN A 53 18.25 3.65 -0.42
N THR A 54 17.46 3.44 0.66
CA THR A 54 17.88 3.63 2.04
C THR A 54 18.11 2.28 2.72
N THR A 55 19.21 2.12 3.45
CA THR A 55 19.46 0.86 4.16
C THR A 55 18.42 0.62 5.26
N THR A 56 18.04 -0.64 5.46
CA THR A 56 17.07 -1.03 6.51
C THR A 56 17.45 -0.49 7.89
N LEU A 57 18.74 -0.48 8.23
CA LEU A 57 19.23 0.02 9.52
C LEU A 57 18.97 1.53 9.68
N VAL A 58 19.26 2.33 8.65
CA VAL A 58 19.04 3.79 8.66
C VAL A 58 17.54 4.09 8.72
N ALA A 59 16.74 3.41 7.90
CA ALA A 59 15.29 3.56 7.87
C ALA A 59 14.64 3.20 9.22
N ARG A 60 15.01 2.05 9.79
CA ARG A 60 14.53 1.62 11.11
C ARG A 60 14.86 2.64 12.19
N LYS A 61 16.12 3.09 12.28
CA LYS A 61 16.54 4.10 13.26
C LYS A 61 15.79 5.42 13.07
N MET A 62 15.49 5.82 11.83
CA MET A 62 14.69 7.00 11.52
C MET A 62 13.29 6.87 12.12
N LEU A 63 12.60 5.76 11.85
CA LEU A 63 11.24 5.53 12.32
C LEU A 63 11.16 5.37 13.85
N GLU A 64 12.11 4.63 14.46
CA GLU A 64 12.17 4.42 15.91
C GLU A 64 12.42 5.71 16.70
N THR A 65 13.29 6.57 16.20
CA THR A 65 13.65 7.83 16.88
C THR A 65 12.72 8.98 16.54
N GLY A 66 11.86 8.83 15.52
CA GLY A 66 11.00 9.91 15.01
C GLY A 66 11.78 11.07 14.40
N ARG A 67 13.05 10.86 14.00
CA ARG A 67 13.80 11.92 13.34
C ARG A 67 13.20 12.25 11.97
N SER A 68 13.29 13.51 11.58
CA SER A 68 12.84 13.96 10.27
C SER A 68 13.61 13.27 9.13
N PRO A 69 12.92 12.88 8.04
CA PRO A 69 13.55 12.39 6.81
C PRO A 69 14.51 13.44 6.22
N ARG A 70 15.58 12.99 5.57
CA ARG A 70 16.64 13.85 5.00
C ARG A 70 16.78 13.69 3.49
N THR A 71 16.34 12.56 2.94
CA THR A 71 16.38 12.24 1.52
C THR A 71 14.98 11.93 1.02
N GLU A 72 14.80 11.95 -0.29
CA GLU A 72 13.55 11.56 -0.94
C GLU A 72 13.15 10.13 -0.54
N ASP A 73 14.09 9.18 -0.58
CA ASP A 73 13.87 7.80 -0.17
C ASP A 73 13.41 7.68 1.29
N GLU A 74 14.00 8.46 2.19
CA GLU A 74 13.58 8.52 3.59
C GLU A 74 12.17 9.11 3.73
N HIS A 75 11.81 10.10 2.91
CA HIS A 75 10.44 10.63 2.85
C HIS A 75 9.44 9.59 2.36
N MET A 76 9.78 8.78 1.34
CA MET A 76 8.96 7.68 0.86
C MET A 76 8.70 6.65 1.97
N ILE A 77 9.75 6.21 2.67
CA ILE A 77 9.62 5.26 3.79
C ILE A 77 8.77 5.84 4.93
N ALA A 78 9.03 7.08 5.33
CA ALA A 78 8.27 7.75 6.38
C ALA A 78 6.81 8.01 5.97
N GLY A 79 6.56 8.30 4.69
CA GLY A 79 5.23 8.41 4.10
C GLY A 79 4.45 7.11 4.17
N ASN A 80 5.08 6.00 3.76
CA ASN A 80 4.49 4.67 3.84
C ASN A 80 4.19 4.25 5.29
N ALA A 81 5.08 4.56 6.23
CA ALA A 81 4.83 4.32 7.65
C ALA A 81 3.63 5.13 8.18
N ARG A 82 3.48 6.40 7.77
CA ARG A 82 2.28 7.21 8.09
C ARG A 82 1.02 6.62 7.48
N LEU A 83 1.09 6.23 6.21
CA LEU A 83 -0.03 5.60 5.51
C LEU A 83 -0.52 4.35 6.25
N MET A 84 0.40 3.45 6.63
CA MET A 84 0.06 2.24 7.39
C MET A 84 -0.50 2.54 8.77
N ALA A 85 -0.10 3.64 9.40
CA ALA A 85 -0.67 4.08 10.68
C ALA A 85 -2.10 4.61 10.54
N GLU A 86 -2.46 5.20 9.38
CA GLU A 86 -3.81 5.71 9.10
C GLU A 86 -4.81 4.60 8.72
N ILE A 87 -4.36 3.52 8.05
CA ILE A 87 -5.26 2.46 7.59
C ILE A 87 -6.23 1.95 8.67
N PRO A 88 -5.81 1.66 9.91
CA PRO A 88 -6.73 1.19 10.96
C PRO A 88 -7.87 2.15 11.27
N HIS A 89 -7.68 3.44 11.05
CA HIS A 89 -8.70 4.48 11.28
C HIS A 89 -9.70 4.58 10.12
N LEU A 90 -9.34 4.04 8.97
CA LEU A 90 -10.13 4.10 7.73
C LEU A 90 -10.87 2.80 7.41
N LEU A 91 -10.73 1.75 8.22
CA LEU A 91 -11.29 0.42 7.95
C LEU A 91 -12.84 0.40 7.81
N ALA A 92 -13.53 1.36 8.42
CA ALA A 92 -14.98 1.49 8.31
C ALA A 92 -15.44 2.34 7.12
N GLU A 93 -14.54 3.04 6.46
CA GLU A 93 -14.86 3.92 5.35
C GLU A 93 -14.91 3.13 4.04
N PRO A 94 -15.90 3.39 3.18
CA PRO A 94 -15.89 2.78 1.84
C PRO A 94 -14.73 3.33 1.02
N LEU A 95 -14.09 2.45 0.22
CA LEU A 95 -13.09 2.93 -0.73
C LEU A 95 -13.75 3.82 -1.78
N THR A 96 -13.16 4.99 -1.99
CA THR A 96 -13.60 5.96 -3.01
C THR A 96 -12.39 6.50 -3.76
N PRO A 97 -12.55 7.04 -4.98
CA PRO A 97 -11.44 7.72 -5.67
C PRO A 97 -10.85 8.88 -4.86
N ALA A 98 -11.67 9.56 -4.05
CA ALA A 98 -11.21 10.61 -3.14
C ALA A 98 -10.32 10.05 -2.03
N LEU A 99 -10.69 8.91 -1.44
CA LEU A 99 -9.87 8.23 -0.42
C LEU A 99 -8.56 7.73 -1.02
N ILE A 100 -8.56 7.16 -2.23
CA ILE A 100 -7.33 6.74 -2.94
C ILE A 100 -6.37 7.94 -3.09
N ARG A 101 -6.88 9.11 -3.50
CA ARG A 101 -6.08 10.34 -3.60
C ARG A 101 -5.53 10.78 -2.25
N GLN A 102 -6.34 10.73 -1.20
CA GLN A 102 -5.93 11.08 0.16
C GLN A 102 -4.82 10.16 0.65
N LEU A 103 -4.94 8.85 0.45
CA LEU A 103 -3.93 7.86 0.83
C LEU A 103 -2.61 8.13 0.11
N HIS A 104 -2.64 8.39 -1.20
CA HIS A 104 -1.45 8.77 -1.95
C HIS A 104 -0.83 10.07 -1.42
N ALA A 105 -1.64 11.10 -1.11
CA ALA A 105 -1.15 12.34 -0.54
C ALA A 105 -0.45 12.14 0.82
N ILE A 106 -0.95 11.23 1.66
CA ILE A 106 -0.32 10.85 2.93
C ILE A 106 1.02 10.14 2.69
N GLY A 107 1.01 9.15 1.79
CA GLY A 107 2.20 8.36 1.45
C GLY A 107 3.33 9.20 0.85
N MET A 108 2.98 10.18 0.02
CA MET A 108 3.93 11.06 -0.67
C MET A 108 4.18 12.39 0.07
N GLY A 109 3.60 12.56 1.26
CA GLY A 109 3.72 13.80 2.03
C GLY A 109 5.16 14.14 2.43
N GLY A 110 5.58 15.37 2.16
CA GLY A 110 6.92 15.87 2.44
C GLY A 110 7.92 15.73 1.27
N ILE A 111 7.51 15.13 0.15
CA ILE A 111 8.29 15.11 -1.09
C ILE A 111 7.90 16.34 -1.92
N ASN A 112 8.87 17.22 -2.17
CA ASN A 112 8.64 18.49 -2.88
C ASN A 112 8.94 18.41 -4.38
N ASP A 113 9.16 17.22 -4.94
CA ASP A 113 9.36 17.06 -6.38
C ASP A 113 8.01 17.08 -7.09
N ALA A 114 7.87 18.02 -8.05
CA ALA A 114 6.66 18.21 -8.84
C ALA A 114 6.26 16.97 -9.68
N LYS A 115 7.18 16.03 -9.91
CA LYS A 115 6.88 14.78 -10.64
C LYS A 115 5.85 13.92 -9.92
N TYR A 116 5.84 13.91 -8.57
CA TYR A 116 4.97 13.02 -7.79
C TYR A 116 3.53 13.51 -7.66
N ARG A 117 3.30 14.83 -7.65
CA ARG A 117 1.97 15.45 -7.51
C ARG A 117 1.08 14.74 -6.47
N PRO A 118 1.42 14.79 -5.17
CA PRO A 118 0.74 14.01 -4.14
C PRO A 118 -0.78 14.22 -4.14
N GLY A 119 -1.55 13.13 -4.24
CA GLY A 119 -3.01 13.16 -4.25
C GLY A 119 -3.65 13.58 -5.57
N GLU A 120 -2.89 13.70 -6.66
CA GLU A 120 -3.43 14.04 -7.98
C GLU A 120 -3.30 12.84 -8.93
N PHE A 121 -4.41 12.44 -9.54
CA PHE A 121 -4.36 11.43 -10.60
C PHE A 121 -3.63 11.98 -11.82
N ARG A 122 -2.97 11.09 -12.57
CA ARG A 122 -2.35 11.45 -13.85
C ARG A 122 -3.41 11.95 -14.84
N GLU A 123 -3.04 12.93 -15.63
CA GLU A 123 -3.88 13.56 -16.65
C GLU A 123 -3.42 13.22 -18.07
N THR A 124 -2.28 12.54 -18.19
CA THR A 124 -1.60 12.23 -19.46
C THR A 124 -1.29 10.73 -19.56
N ASP A 125 -1.02 10.26 -20.76
CA ASP A 125 -0.76 8.85 -21.09
C ASP A 125 0.75 8.56 -21.26
N ASP A 126 1.61 9.46 -20.78
CA ASP A 126 3.06 9.37 -20.84
C ASP A 126 3.67 8.43 -19.75
N VAL A 127 2.84 7.91 -18.86
CA VAL A 127 3.26 6.98 -17.83
C VAL A 127 3.19 5.55 -18.36
N VAL A 128 4.30 4.82 -18.25
CA VAL A 128 4.41 3.40 -18.63
C VAL A 128 5.15 2.65 -17.53
N ILE A 129 4.90 1.35 -17.42
CA ILE A 129 5.69 0.46 -16.58
C ILE A 129 6.68 -0.27 -17.48
N ALA A 130 7.96 -0.13 -17.18
CA ALA A 130 9.03 -0.77 -17.91
C ALA A 130 9.81 -1.75 -17.02
N ASP A 131 10.41 -2.77 -17.62
CA ASP A 131 11.36 -3.64 -16.95
C ASP A 131 12.75 -2.97 -16.81
N TYR A 132 13.70 -3.67 -16.20
CA TYR A 132 15.06 -3.16 -15.98
C TYR A 132 15.84 -2.92 -17.29
N ASP A 133 15.42 -3.53 -18.39
CA ASP A 133 16.01 -3.36 -19.73
C ASP A 133 15.35 -2.21 -20.50
N GLY A 134 14.32 -1.56 -19.90
CA GLY A 134 13.59 -0.46 -20.51
C GLY A 134 12.46 -0.89 -21.46
N ASN A 135 12.12 -2.19 -21.52
CA ASN A 135 10.99 -2.65 -22.31
C ASN A 135 9.69 -2.33 -21.60
N ILE A 136 8.71 -1.80 -22.31
CA ILE A 136 7.38 -1.53 -21.76
C ILE A 136 6.69 -2.87 -21.49
N VAL A 137 6.44 -3.17 -20.22
CA VAL A 137 5.74 -4.38 -19.77
C VAL A 137 4.26 -4.12 -19.53
N HIS A 138 3.88 -2.87 -19.27
CA HIS A 138 2.49 -2.47 -19.16
C HIS A 138 2.29 -1.03 -19.61
N GLN A 139 1.25 -0.83 -20.45
CA GLN A 139 0.72 0.46 -20.81
C GLN A 139 -0.59 0.66 -20.04
N PRO A 140 -0.64 1.56 -19.05
CA PRO A 140 -1.88 1.83 -18.33
C PRO A 140 -3.01 2.31 -19.24
N PRO A 141 -4.28 2.11 -18.86
CA PRO A 141 -5.41 2.67 -19.59
C PRO A 141 -5.31 4.18 -19.73
N ALA A 142 -5.94 4.75 -20.78
CA ALA A 142 -5.92 6.19 -21.03
C ALA A 142 -6.38 6.99 -19.80
N ALA A 143 -5.64 8.06 -19.46
CA ALA A 143 -5.89 8.90 -18.30
C ALA A 143 -7.32 9.46 -18.27
N ALA A 144 -7.88 9.78 -19.44
CA ALA A 144 -9.25 10.24 -19.57
C ALA A 144 -10.32 9.24 -19.07
N LEU A 145 -9.97 7.94 -19.01
CA LEU A 145 -10.86 6.89 -18.53
C LEU A 145 -10.71 6.61 -17.02
N LEU A 146 -9.67 7.13 -16.36
CA LEU A 146 -9.38 6.85 -14.95
C LEU A 146 -10.56 7.12 -14.01
N PRO A 147 -11.29 8.24 -14.12
CA PRO A 147 -12.39 8.52 -13.19
C PRO A 147 -13.46 7.42 -13.21
N GLU A 148 -13.90 6.99 -14.39
CA GLU A 148 -14.92 5.95 -14.54
C GLU A 148 -14.38 4.57 -14.09
N ARG A 149 -13.13 4.28 -14.43
CA ARG A 149 -12.49 2.99 -14.11
C ARG A 149 -12.25 2.84 -12.62
N LEU A 150 -11.74 3.88 -11.95
CA LEU A 150 -11.52 3.87 -10.50
C LEU A 150 -12.85 3.79 -9.75
N GLU A 151 -13.89 4.45 -10.23
CA GLU A 151 -15.23 4.31 -9.66
C GLU A 151 -15.70 2.85 -9.70
N LYS A 152 -15.49 2.14 -10.82
CA LYS A 152 -15.82 0.71 -10.95
C LYS A 152 -15.00 -0.17 -10.00
N VAL A 153 -13.70 0.11 -9.81
CA VAL A 153 -12.85 -0.58 -8.84
C VAL A 153 -13.40 -0.39 -7.43
N CYS A 154 -13.73 0.84 -7.07
CA CYS A 154 -14.30 1.15 -5.75
C CYS A 154 -15.66 0.47 -5.54
N GLN A 155 -16.55 0.51 -6.53
CA GLN A 155 -17.85 -0.17 -6.48
C GLN A 155 -17.69 -1.68 -6.30
N TRP A 156 -16.76 -2.30 -7.04
CA TRP A 156 -16.47 -3.72 -6.89
C TRP A 156 -15.97 -4.07 -5.48
N LEU A 157 -15.02 -3.29 -4.92
CA LEU A 157 -14.49 -3.55 -3.59
C LEU A 157 -15.56 -3.40 -2.51
N ASN A 158 -16.39 -2.36 -2.62
CA ASN A 158 -17.44 -2.05 -1.65
C ASN A 158 -18.68 -2.95 -1.83
N SER A 159 -18.77 -3.71 -2.93
CA SER A 159 -19.85 -4.66 -3.15
C SER A 159 -19.74 -5.84 -2.20
N HIS A 160 -20.89 -6.24 -1.66
CA HIS A 160 -21.04 -7.45 -0.85
C HIS A 160 -21.63 -8.62 -1.62
N GLU A 161 -21.73 -8.50 -2.96
CA GLU A 161 -22.24 -9.56 -3.82
C GLU A 161 -21.24 -10.72 -3.92
N GLY A 162 -21.67 -11.89 -3.48
CA GLY A 162 -20.86 -13.10 -3.47
C GLY A 162 -19.73 -13.07 -2.42
N TYR A 163 -19.33 -14.24 -1.95
CA TYR A 163 -18.20 -14.35 -1.03
C TYR A 163 -16.88 -14.49 -1.78
N ILE A 164 -15.97 -13.54 -1.57
CA ILE A 164 -14.57 -13.64 -1.98
C ILE A 164 -13.74 -13.52 -0.70
N HIS A 165 -12.85 -14.50 -0.47
CA HIS A 165 -11.97 -14.50 0.67
C HIS A 165 -11.19 -13.16 0.76
N PRO A 166 -11.08 -12.52 1.95
CA PRO A 166 -10.47 -11.19 2.10
C PRO A 166 -9.06 -11.08 1.50
N LEU A 167 -8.21 -12.10 1.69
CA LEU A 167 -6.87 -12.15 1.08
C LEU A 167 -6.94 -12.08 -0.44
N VAL A 168 -7.82 -12.87 -1.06
CA VAL A 168 -8.00 -12.88 -2.53
C VAL A 168 -8.52 -11.55 -3.02
N ARG A 169 -9.48 -10.95 -2.29
CA ARG A 169 -10.02 -9.61 -2.59
C ARG A 169 -8.92 -8.54 -2.52
N ALA A 170 -8.06 -8.59 -1.50
CA ALA A 170 -6.92 -7.68 -1.36
C ALA A 170 -5.93 -7.83 -2.54
N CYS A 171 -5.57 -9.05 -2.94
CA CYS A 171 -4.69 -9.30 -4.09
C CYS A 171 -5.32 -8.79 -5.41
N ILE A 172 -6.62 -8.97 -5.59
CA ILE A 172 -7.32 -8.47 -6.78
C ILE A 172 -7.31 -6.94 -6.79
N LEU A 173 -7.62 -6.28 -5.66
CA LEU A 173 -7.57 -4.82 -5.55
C LEU A 173 -6.18 -4.27 -5.85
N HIS A 174 -5.14 -4.89 -5.27
CA HIS A 174 -3.75 -4.53 -5.52
C HIS A 174 -3.43 -4.59 -7.02
N PHE A 175 -3.78 -5.70 -7.68
CA PHE A 175 -3.59 -5.84 -9.12
C PHE A 175 -4.40 -4.79 -9.92
N MET A 176 -5.66 -4.54 -9.56
CA MET A 176 -6.49 -3.55 -10.25
C MET A 176 -5.87 -2.15 -10.16
N LEU A 177 -5.42 -1.72 -8.98
CA LEU A 177 -4.79 -0.41 -8.79
C LEU A 177 -3.45 -0.32 -9.55
N ALA A 178 -2.62 -1.36 -9.51
CA ALA A 178 -1.39 -1.43 -10.27
C ALA A 178 -1.64 -1.36 -11.78
N HIS A 179 -2.69 -2.04 -12.27
CA HIS A 179 -3.08 -2.01 -13.68
C HIS A 179 -3.59 -0.63 -14.13
N GLU A 180 -4.43 0.02 -13.32
CA GLU A 180 -4.92 1.38 -13.62
C GLU A 180 -3.81 2.42 -13.54
N HIS A 181 -2.82 2.19 -12.69
CA HIS A 181 -1.66 3.06 -12.44
C HIS A 181 -2.08 4.54 -12.36
N PRO A 182 -2.90 4.89 -11.36
CA PRO A 182 -3.62 6.16 -11.38
C PRO A 182 -2.74 7.40 -11.11
N PHE A 183 -1.53 7.19 -10.57
CA PHE A 183 -0.61 8.27 -10.22
C PHE A 183 0.58 8.33 -11.19
N ARG A 184 1.31 9.45 -11.19
CA ARG A 184 2.48 9.61 -12.07
C ARG A 184 3.68 8.84 -11.56
N ASP A 185 3.91 8.85 -10.26
CA ASP A 185 5.04 8.20 -9.58
C ASP A 185 4.75 8.14 -8.07
N GLY A 186 5.52 7.33 -7.35
CA GLY A 186 5.46 7.20 -5.90
C GLY A 186 5.01 5.82 -5.44
N ASN A 187 4.97 5.64 -4.12
CA ASN A 187 4.47 4.42 -3.50
C ASN A 187 3.00 4.19 -3.91
N GLY A 188 2.80 3.34 -4.89
CA GLY A 188 1.51 3.03 -5.52
C GLY A 188 0.60 2.14 -4.69
#